data_7eacf17e7394b61396598ca4c8a29e63
#
_entry.id   7eacf17e7394b61396598ca4c8a29e63
#
_cell.length_a   1.000
_cell.length_b   1.000
_cell.length_c   1.000
_cell.angle_alpha   90.00
_cell.angle_beta   90.00
_cell.angle_gamma   90.00
#
_symmetry.space_group_name_H-M   'P 1'
#
loop_
_entity.id
_entity.type
_entity.pdbx_description
1 polymer ?
#
loop_
_entity_poly.entity_id
_entity_poly.type
_entity_poly.pdbx_seq_one_letter_code
_entity_poly.pdbx_strand_id
1 'polypeptide(L)'
;MTENYTINMAKVVAVCTSPKTGMRKKNVSQGLLIENLGIKDDAHANSETHRQVSFLAMESIKKMQDMGLDVHEGDFAENITTSGIDLLSLPIGSKITIGDKTLLEISQHGKVCHTPCAIYHQAGTCVMPKEGIFAKVIKGGEIKTGDPIITITDKP
;
A
#
# COMPACT_ATOMS: atom_id res chain seq x y z
N MET A 1 -3.20 -25.95 21.76
CA MET A 1 -2.74 -25.75 21.08
C MET A 1 -2.35 -24.74 20.91
N THR A 2 -1.77 -24.35 20.84
CA THR A 2 -1.52 -23.35 20.71
C THR A 2 -0.88 -23.11 19.82
N GLU A 3 -1.00 -22.57 19.20
CA GLU A 3 -0.60 -22.28 18.30
C GLU A 3 0.24 -21.45 18.29
N ASN A 4 0.94 -21.38 18.08
CA ASN A 4 1.80 -20.65 18.02
C ASN A 4 2.10 -20.22 16.93
N TYR A 5 1.57 -19.52 16.45
CA TYR A 5 1.83 -18.93 15.43
C TYR A 5 2.66 -17.92 15.62
N THR A 6 3.45 -17.80 15.04
CA THR A 6 4.16 -16.87 14.60
C THR A 6 3.43 -16.05 13.84
N ILE A 7 2.95 -15.17 14.33
CA ILE A 7 2.28 -14.42 13.73
C ILE A 7 3.03 -13.37 13.25
N ASN A 8 3.31 -13.32 12.08
CA ASN A 8 3.75 -12.24 11.54
C ASN A 8 2.63 -11.41 11.37
N MET A 9 2.46 -10.53 12.15
CA MET A 9 1.42 -9.66 12.06
C MET A 9 1.66 -8.71 10.96
N ALA A 10 0.94 -8.89 9.92
CA ALA A 10 0.88 -7.90 8.87
C ALA A 10 0.26 -6.63 9.42
N LYS A 11 0.89 -5.51 9.20
CA LYS A 11 0.40 -4.25 9.76
C LYS A 11 0.72 -3.05 8.89
N VAL A 12 0.03 -1.96 9.14
CA VAL A 12 0.27 -0.68 8.49
C VAL A 12 1.47 -0.01 9.16
N VAL A 13 2.49 0.30 8.39
CA VAL A 13 3.66 1.03 8.87
C VAL A 13 3.44 2.52 8.71
N ALA A 14 2.80 2.94 7.63
CA ALA A 14 2.55 4.36 7.38
C ALA A 14 1.33 4.55 6.50
N VAL A 15 0.66 5.68 6.67
CA VAL A 15 -0.45 6.11 5.82
C VAL A 15 0.00 7.41 5.18
N CYS A 16 0.07 7.45 3.86
CA CYS A 16 0.67 8.57 3.15
C CYS A 16 -0.26 9.15 2.09
N THR A 17 -0.27 10.46 1.98
CA THR A 17 -1.10 11.15 1.00
C THR A 17 -0.33 12.28 0.35
N SER A 18 -0.82 12.73 -0.79
CA SER A 18 -0.28 13.90 -1.46
C SER A 18 -1.39 14.66 -2.15
N PRO A 19 -1.26 15.97 -2.33
CA PRO A 19 -2.30 16.76 -3.00
C PRO A 19 -2.31 16.57 -4.52
N LYS A 20 -1.21 16.08 -5.09
CA LYS A 20 -1.12 15.89 -6.53
C LYS A 20 -0.48 14.56 -6.86
N THR A 21 -0.81 14.01 -8.03
CA THR A 21 -0.15 12.80 -8.50
C THR A 21 1.28 13.13 -8.95
N GLY A 22 2.12 12.12 -9.05
CA GLY A 22 3.47 12.32 -9.57
C GLY A 22 4.45 12.89 -8.57
N MET A 23 4.09 12.97 -7.30
CA MET A 23 5.00 13.46 -6.27
C MET A 23 5.07 12.48 -5.11
N ARG A 24 6.09 12.62 -4.31
CA ARG A 24 6.22 11.81 -3.10
C ARG A 24 5.05 12.13 -2.17
N LYS A 25 4.63 11.14 -1.42
CA LYS A 25 3.53 11.32 -0.47
C LYS A 25 4.10 11.51 0.93
N LYS A 26 3.35 12.22 1.74
CA LYS A 26 3.76 12.51 3.11
C LYS A 26 3.06 11.57 4.06
N ASN A 27 3.80 11.02 5.01
CA ASN A 27 3.22 10.16 6.04
C ASN A 27 2.38 11.03 6.98
N VAL A 28 1.09 10.80 6.99
CA VAL A 28 0.15 11.54 7.82
C VAL A 28 -0.36 10.71 9.00
N SER A 29 0.15 9.50 9.12
CA SER A 29 -0.10 8.56 10.22
C SER A 29 -1.50 7.97 10.27
N GLN A 30 -2.49 8.64 9.75
CA GLN A 30 -3.85 8.10 9.73
C GLN A 30 -4.60 8.69 8.54
N GLY A 31 -5.65 8.04 8.12
CA GLY A 31 -6.45 8.49 7.01
C GLY A 31 -7.84 7.90 7.06
N LEU A 32 -8.71 8.39 6.19
CA LEU A 32 -10.07 7.90 6.08
C LEU A 32 -10.24 7.25 4.71
N LEU A 33 -10.48 5.95 4.71
CA LEU A 33 -10.81 5.25 3.47
C LEU A 33 -12.27 5.51 3.15
N ILE A 34 -12.54 5.91 1.92
CA ILE A 34 -13.89 6.20 1.47
C ILE A 34 -14.28 5.17 0.41
N GLU A 35 -15.42 4.57 0.59
CA GLU A 35 -15.92 3.52 -0.30
C GLU A 35 -15.88 3.96 -1.75
N ASN A 36 -15.33 3.11 -2.60
CA ASN A 36 -15.21 3.35 -4.03
C ASN A 36 -14.50 4.67 -4.39
N LEU A 37 -13.56 5.10 -3.57
CA LEU A 37 -12.82 6.32 -3.84
C LEU A 37 -11.33 6.16 -3.53
N GLY A 38 -10.99 5.91 -2.29
CA GLY A 38 -9.60 5.83 -1.83
C GLY A 38 -9.45 6.55 -0.51
N ILE A 39 -8.28 7.12 -0.25
CA ILE A 39 -8.04 7.87 0.98
C ILE A 39 -8.48 9.31 0.76
N LYS A 40 -9.30 9.82 1.68
CA LYS A 40 -9.77 11.19 1.62
C LYS A 40 -8.61 12.16 1.49
N ASP A 41 -8.76 13.11 0.57
CA ASP A 41 -7.78 14.16 0.31
C ASP A 41 -6.48 13.69 -0.35
N ASP A 42 -6.44 12.45 -0.81
CA ASP A 42 -5.29 11.97 -1.56
C ASP A 42 -5.52 12.10 -3.07
N ALA A 43 -4.45 12.43 -3.78
CA ALA A 43 -4.51 12.65 -5.22
C ALA A 43 -4.95 11.42 -6.03
N HIS A 44 -4.69 10.21 -5.51
CA HIS A 44 -5.07 9.00 -6.23
C HIS A 44 -6.51 8.57 -5.95
N ALA A 45 -7.21 9.25 -5.03
CA ALA A 45 -8.58 8.91 -4.71
C ALA A 45 -9.46 9.24 -5.93
N ASN A 46 -10.07 8.20 -6.52
CA ASN A 46 -10.77 8.39 -7.78
C ASN A 46 -11.73 7.23 -7.99
N SER A 47 -13.01 7.53 -8.08
CA SER A 47 -14.02 6.49 -8.27
C SER A 47 -14.06 5.92 -9.70
N GLU A 48 -13.32 6.55 -10.62
CA GLU A 48 -13.31 6.11 -12.02
C GLU A 48 -12.24 5.06 -12.31
N THR A 49 -11.48 4.64 -11.35
CA THR A 49 -10.41 3.68 -11.55
C THR A 49 -10.39 2.65 -10.44
N HIS A 50 -9.77 1.50 -10.71
CA HIS A 50 -9.55 0.48 -9.71
C HIS A 50 -8.27 0.73 -8.90
N ARG A 51 -7.49 1.74 -9.26
CA ARG A 51 -6.24 2.06 -8.56
C ARG A 51 -6.50 3.14 -7.52
N GLN A 52 -7.32 2.83 -6.54
CA GLN A 52 -7.77 3.79 -5.55
C GLN A 52 -6.81 3.97 -4.39
N VAL A 53 -6.16 2.90 -3.97
CA VAL A 53 -5.19 2.93 -2.88
C VAL A 53 -3.99 2.11 -3.30
N SER A 54 -2.81 2.66 -3.14
CA SER A 54 -1.58 1.95 -3.49
C SER A 54 -0.87 1.46 -2.24
N PHE A 55 -0.22 0.31 -2.34
CA PHE A 55 0.49 -0.32 -1.24
C PHE A 55 1.90 -0.66 -1.64
N LEU A 56 2.84 -0.51 -0.72
CA LEU A 56 4.21 -0.98 -0.92
C LEU A 56 4.73 -1.49 0.42
N ALA A 57 5.45 -2.59 0.41
CA ALA A 57 5.99 -3.16 1.63
C ALA A 57 7.20 -2.37 2.12
N MET A 58 7.33 -2.21 3.43
CA MET A 58 8.53 -1.59 4.01
C MET A 58 9.76 -2.41 3.64
N GLU A 59 9.60 -3.71 3.54
CA GLU A 59 10.67 -4.61 3.13
C GLU A 59 11.21 -4.25 1.73
N SER A 60 10.34 -3.75 0.84
CA SER A 60 10.75 -3.30 -0.48
C SER A 60 11.50 -1.96 -0.40
N ILE A 61 11.03 -1.06 0.44
CA ILE A 61 11.71 0.23 0.66
C ILE A 61 13.10 -0.02 1.23
N LYS A 62 13.21 -1.00 2.14
CA LYS A 62 14.49 -1.31 2.75
C LYS A 62 15.51 -1.78 1.72
N LYS A 63 15.09 -2.48 0.68
CA LYS A 63 16.01 -2.87 -0.38
C LYS A 63 16.64 -1.64 -1.03
N MET A 64 15.86 -0.59 -1.24
CA MET A 64 16.37 0.63 -1.84
C MET A 64 17.29 1.38 -0.86
N GLN A 65 16.96 1.35 0.42
CA GLN A 65 17.82 1.94 1.44
C GLN A 65 19.16 1.21 1.47
N ASP A 66 19.15 -0.11 1.34
CA ASP A 66 20.36 -0.91 1.34
C ASP A 66 21.22 -0.64 0.10
N MET A 67 20.65 -0.08 -0.95
CA MET A 67 21.42 0.36 -2.12
C MET A 67 22.00 1.75 -1.92
N GLY A 68 21.82 2.35 -0.78
CA GLY A 68 22.41 3.66 -0.45
C GLY A 68 21.50 4.85 -0.70
N LEU A 69 20.19 4.61 -0.98
CA LEU A 69 19.29 5.71 -1.22
C LEU A 69 18.65 6.18 0.07
N ASP A 70 18.44 7.48 0.17
CA ASP A 70 17.79 8.07 1.32
C ASP A 70 16.29 8.15 0.99
N VAL A 71 15.59 7.06 1.17
CA VAL A 71 14.16 6.95 0.86
C VAL A 71 13.42 6.38 2.06
N HIS A 72 12.17 6.78 2.18
CA HIS A 72 11.34 6.46 3.33
C HIS A 72 9.90 6.22 2.89
N GLU A 73 9.03 5.95 3.84
CA GLU A 73 7.63 5.72 3.58
C GLU A 73 7.02 6.90 2.82
N GLY A 74 6.24 6.62 1.82
CA GLY A 74 5.61 7.65 0.99
C GLY A 74 6.46 8.13 -0.17
N ASP A 75 7.76 7.89 -0.12
CA ASP A 75 8.66 8.39 -1.17
C ASP A 75 8.41 7.75 -2.52
N PHE A 76 7.81 6.57 -2.54
CA PHE A 76 7.50 5.87 -3.78
C PHE A 76 6.08 6.17 -4.24
N ALA A 77 5.45 7.17 -3.64
CA ALA A 77 4.07 7.59 -3.90
C ALA A 77 3.04 6.52 -3.51
N GLU A 78 3.41 5.62 -2.61
CA GLU A 78 2.47 4.64 -2.09
C GLU A 78 1.62 5.28 -0.99
N ASN A 79 0.36 4.85 -0.89
CA ASN A 79 -0.52 5.32 0.16
C ASN A 79 -0.29 4.58 1.47
N ILE A 80 -0.19 3.27 1.41
CA ILE A 80 -0.05 2.47 2.61
C ILE A 80 1.24 1.69 2.53
N THR A 81 2.12 1.93 3.49
CA THR A 81 3.35 1.17 3.63
C THR A 81 3.06 0.06 4.61
N THR A 82 3.39 -1.17 4.27
CA THR A 82 3.04 -2.34 5.07
C THR A 82 4.28 -3.07 5.57
N SER A 83 4.11 -3.95 6.54
CA SER A 83 5.15 -4.90 6.90
C SER A 83 4.50 -6.23 7.24
N GLY A 84 5.26 -7.29 7.09
CA GLY A 84 4.81 -8.63 7.50
C GLY A 84 3.88 -9.32 6.54
N ILE A 85 3.74 -8.82 5.31
CA ILE A 85 2.86 -9.45 4.34
C ILE A 85 3.50 -9.38 2.96
N ASP A 86 3.43 -10.47 2.22
CA ASP A 86 3.93 -10.51 0.85
C ASP A 86 2.80 -10.04 -0.06
N LEU A 87 2.84 -8.77 -0.42
CA LEU A 87 1.77 -8.14 -1.18
C LEU A 87 1.53 -8.80 -2.54
N LEU A 88 2.59 -9.23 -3.20
CA LEU A 88 2.44 -9.85 -4.52
C LEU A 88 1.82 -11.24 -4.47
N SER A 89 1.78 -11.85 -3.30
CA SER A 89 1.13 -13.14 -3.16
C SER A 89 -0.39 -13.02 -3.07
N LEU A 90 -0.92 -11.80 -2.94
CA LEU A 90 -2.35 -11.58 -2.85
C LEU A 90 -2.95 -11.59 -4.25
N PRO A 91 -3.82 -12.53 -4.57
CA PRO A 91 -4.41 -12.57 -5.92
C PRO A 91 -5.28 -11.35 -6.19
N ILE A 92 -5.35 -10.95 -7.45
CA ILE A 92 -6.30 -9.91 -7.84
C ILE A 92 -7.70 -10.43 -7.59
N GLY A 93 -8.52 -9.63 -6.96
CA GLY A 93 -9.88 -10.02 -6.55
C GLY A 93 -9.95 -10.50 -5.12
N SER A 94 -8.82 -10.80 -4.49
CA SER A 94 -8.85 -11.19 -3.08
C SER A 94 -9.07 -9.96 -2.21
N LYS A 95 -9.49 -10.17 -0.98
CA LYS A 95 -9.85 -9.08 -0.08
C LYS A 95 -9.00 -9.07 1.16
N ILE A 96 -8.77 -7.88 1.68
CA ILE A 96 -8.07 -7.68 2.94
C ILE A 96 -8.87 -6.71 3.79
N THR A 97 -8.69 -6.81 5.10
CA THR A 97 -9.21 -5.79 6.02
C THR A 97 -8.03 -5.06 6.64
N ILE A 98 -8.23 -3.78 6.94
CA ILE A 98 -7.25 -2.98 7.67
C ILE A 98 -7.99 -2.44 8.88
N GLY A 99 -7.47 -2.70 10.06
CA GLY A 99 -8.19 -2.39 11.28
C GLY A 99 -9.39 -3.32 11.41
N ASP A 100 -10.46 -2.83 11.97
CA ASP A 100 -11.62 -3.68 12.20
C ASP A 100 -12.85 -3.24 11.40
N LYS A 101 -12.73 -2.23 10.56
CA LYS A 101 -13.89 -1.72 9.85
C LYS A 101 -13.79 -1.65 8.35
N THR A 102 -12.62 -1.70 7.80
CA THR A 102 -12.44 -1.46 6.37
C THR A 102 -12.27 -2.75 5.58
N LEU A 103 -12.67 -2.73 4.34
CA LEU A 103 -12.50 -3.86 3.45
C LEU A 103 -12.03 -3.35 2.10
N LEU A 104 -10.97 -3.95 1.59
CA LEU A 104 -10.42 -3.58 0.29
C LEU A 104 -10.26 -4.81 -0.57
N GLU A 105 -10.33 -4.60 -1.88
CA GLU A 105 -10.16 -5.68 -2.85
C GLU A 105 -8.93 -5.39 -3.68
N ILE A 106 -8.01 -6.34 -3.77
CA ILE A 106 -6.79 -6.20 -4.55
C ILE A 106 -7.18 -6.10 -6.03
N SER A 107 -6.74 -5.05 -6.70
CA SER A 107 -7.17 -4.76 -8.06
C SER A 107 -6.06 -4.75 -9.10
N GLN A 108 -4.80 -4.67 -8.68
CA GLN A 108 -3.70 -4.63 -9.64
C GLN A 108 -2.37 -4.92 -8.95
N HIS A 109 -1.49 -5.65 -9.63
CA HIS A 109 -0.11 -5.83 -9.18
C HIS A 109 0.78 -4.94 -10.02
N GLY A 110 1.65 -4.20 -9.34
CA GLY A 110 2.61 -3.34 -10.01
C GLY A 110 1.98 -2.19 -10.77
N LYS A 111 2.77 -1.42 -11.43
CA LYS A 111 2.29 -0.37 -12.31
C LYS A 111 3.33 -0.07 -13.38
N VAL A 112 2.89 0.57 -14.46
CA VAL A 112 3.80 0.99 -15.51
C VAL A 112 4.12 2.46 -15.26
N CYS A 113 5.43 2.76 -15.15
CA CYS A 113 5.87 4.13 -15.01
C CYS A 113 6.35 4.59 -16.37
N HIS A 114 5.62 5.50 -16.99
CA HIS A 114 5.97 5.99 -18.31
C HIS A 114 7.15 6.97 -18.26
N THR A 115 7.30 7.68 -17.15
CA THR A 115 8.38 8.63 -17.01
C THR A 115 9.16 8.26 -15.75
N PRO A 116 10.42 7.88 -15.87
CA PRO A 116 11.22 7.53 -14.69
C PRO A 116 11.33 8.70 -13.72
N CYS A 117 11.17 8.41 -12.45
CA CYS A 117 11.25 9.42 -11.39
C CYS A 117 12.70 9.56 -10.91
N ALA A 118 12.91 10.49 -9.97
CA ALA A 118 14.25 10.72 -9.43
C ALA A 118 14.86 9.46 -8.82
N ILE A 119 14.04 8.63 -8.18
CA ILE A 119 14.54 7.39 -7.57
C ILE A 119 15.06 6.45 -8.65
N TYR A 120 14.31 6.32 -9.75
CA TYR A 120 14.75 5.48 -10.85
C TYR A 120 16.08 5.98 -11.42
N HIS A 121 16.22 7.29 -11.58
CA HIS A 121 17.46 7.85 -12.13
C HIS A 121 18.65 7.64 -11.19
N GLN A 122 18.42 7.67 -9.88
CA GLN A 122 19.50 7.44 -8.95
C GLN A 122 19.93 5.99 -8.86
N ALA A 123 18.99 5.08 -8.85
CA ALA A 123 19.25 3.67 -8.63
C ALA A 123 19.24 2.79 -9.88
N GLY A 124 18.71 3.30 -10.99
CA GLY A 124 18.52 2.51 -12.18
C GLY A 124 17.33 1.55 -12.10
N THR A 125 16.58 1.58 -11.02
CA THR A 125 15.43 0.72 -10.82
C THR A 125 14.51 1.32 -9.77
N CYS A 126 13.30 0.81 -9.67
CA CYS A 126 12.35 1.24 -8.65
C CYS A 126 11.49 0.06 -8.27
N VAL A 127 11.21 -0.08 -6.97
CA VAL A 127 10.43 -1.22 -6.46
C VAL A 127 8.94 -1.08 -6.70
N MET A 128 8.42 0.15 -6.77
CA MET A 128 6.96 0.33 -6.90
C MET A 128 6.37 -0.31 -8.15
N PRO A 129 6.94 -0.15 -9.35
CA PRO A 129 6.37 -0.79 -10.53
C PRO A 129 6.38 -2.31 -10.46
N LYS A 130 7.32 -2.89 -9.71
CA LYS A 130 7.47 -4.33 -9.64
C LYS A 130 6.82 -4.95 -8.43
N GLU A 131 6.83 -4.27 -7.31
CA GLU A 131 6.44 -4.84 -6.03
C GLU A 131 5.25 -4.15 -5.37
N GLY A 132 4.78 -3.04 -5.90
CA GLY A 132 3.60 -2.37 -5.38
C GLY A 132 2.32 -3.00 -5.86
N ILE A 133 1.24 -2.77 -5.14
CA ILE A 133 -0.08 -3.23 -5.56
C ILE A 133 -1.10 -2.11 -5.36
N PHE A 134 -2.27 -2.30 -5.95
CA PHE A 134 -3.38 -1.35 -5.79
C PHE A 134 -4.62 -2.10 -5.33
N ALA A 135 -5.51 -1.38 -4.68
CA ALA A 135 -6.78 -1.94 -4.23
C ALA A 135 -7.91 -0.93 -4.37
N LYS A 136 -9.12 -1.46 -4.42
CA LYS A 136 -10.34 -0.65 -4.39
C LYS A 136 -10.87 -0.70 -2.97
N VAL A 137 -11.48 0.37 -2.52
CA VAL A 137 -12.11 0.41 -1.20
C VAL A 137 -13.53 -0.11 -1.33
N ILE A 138 -13.81 -1.23 -0.71
CA ILE A 138 -15.15 -1.84 -0.71
C ILE A 138 -15.95 -1.30 0.48
N LYS A 139 -15.31 -1.15 1.64
CA LYS A 139 -15.97 -0.62 2.81
C LYS A 139 -15.02 0.34 3.50
N GLY A 140 -15.44 1.57 3.68
CA GLY A 140 -14.58 2.61 4.23
C GLY A 140 -14.47 2.62 5.73
N GLY A 141 -13.61 3.46 6.25
CA GLY A 141 -13.37 3.64 7.67
C GLY A 141 -12.01 4.25 7.92
N GLU A 142 -11.73 4.56 9.16
CA GLU A 142 -10.45 5.14 9.53
C GLU A 142 -9.38 4.07 9.61
N ILE A 143 -8.19 4.41 9.17
CA ILE A 143 -7.02 3.54 9.26
C ILE A 143 -5.88 4.35 9.84
N LYS A 144 -4.95 3.69 10.50
CA LYS A 144 -3.79 4.37 11.09
C LYS A 144 -2.58 3.45 11.19
N THR A 145 -1.45 4.04 11.41
CA THR A 145 -0.21 3.31 11.67
C THR A 145 -0.42 2.31 12.80
N GLY A 146 0.01 1.10 12.59
CA GLY A 146 -0.13 0.03 13.57
C GLY A 146 -1.35 -0.85 13.37
N ASP A 147 -2.30 -0.45 12.52
CA ASP A 147 -3.49 -1.26 12.30
C ASP A 147 -3.13 -2.60 11.67
N PRO A 148 -3.77 -3.68 12.09
CA PRO A 148 -3.50 -4.99 11.52
C PRO A 148 -4.10 -5.11 10.12
N ILE A 149 -3.44 -5.89 9.29
CA ILE A 149 -3.91 -6.20 7.94
C ILE A 149 -4.18 -7.70 7.93
N ILE A 150 -5.41 -8.07 7.61
CA ILE A 150 -5.81 -9.47 7.60
C ILE A 150 -6.31 -9.84 6.22
N THR A 151 -5.78 -10.91 5.67
CA THR A 151 -6.25 -11.41 4.39
C THR A 151 -7.48 -12.28 4.62
N ILE A 152 -8.46 -12.12 3.75
CA ILE A 152 -9.67 -12.91 3.83
C ILE A 152 -9.56 -14.01 2.81
N THR A 153 -9.60 -15.24 3.30
CA THR A 153 -9.57 -16.34 2.37
C THR A 153 -10.97 -16.85 2.19
N ASP A 154 -11.29 -17.03 0.89
CA ASP A 154 -12.54 -17.53 0.70
C ASP A 154 -12.44 -18.96 0.70
N LYS A 155 -12.59 -19.58 1.67
CA LYS A 155 -12.42 -20.87 1.71
C LYS A 155 -13.56 -21.55 1.52
N PRO A 156 -13.68 -22.45 0.84
CA PRO A 156 -14.85 -23.28 0.71
C PRO A 156 -15.11 -24.03 1.97
#